data_e7452b39426afb9b7c99c2dc8d04d9a9
#
_entry.id   e7452b39426afb9b7c99c2dc8d04d9a9
#
_cell.length_a   1.000
_cell.length_b   1.000
_cell.length_c   1.000
_cell.angle_alpha   90.00
_cell.angle_beta   90.00
_cell.angle_gamma   90.00
#
_symmetry.space_group_name_H-M   'P 1'
#
loop_
_entity.id
_entity.type
_entity.pdbx_description
1 polymer ?
#
loop_
_entity_poly.entity_id
_entity_poly.type
_entity_poly.pdbx_seq_one_letter_code
_entity_poly.pdbx_strand_id
1 'polypeptide(L)'
;MFENHKFIAFETIVIREVRRFSRIWLQTLVPPAITIGLYFVIFGNLVGRRIGEMGWFQYMEFIVPGLIMMAVIQNSYSNVVSSFFSHKFQRSVEELLVSPIPNYVILLGFVVGGMARGLAVGAIVTTMSLFFADLSIHSFPITIAVVLMTSVVFSLAGFINAVFADSFDDISIIPTFVLTPLIYLGGVFYSIQMLPPFWQVVSSLNPIFYMVNTFRYGILGSSDIDVYWAFMIMGVFILVLYISCIWLLRHGTGIRN
;
A
#
# COMPACT_ATOMS: atom_id res chain seq x y z
N MET A 1 12.19 32.74 -7.99
CA MET A 1 12.72 31.91 -9.09
C MET A 1 13.00 30.47 -8.67
N PHE A 2 13.62 30.19 -7.53
CA PHE A 2 13.95 28.84 -7.05
C PHE A 2 12.76 27.96 -6.65
N GLU A 3 11.62 28.51 -6.22
CA GLU A 3 10.42 27.72 -5.87
C GLU A 3 9.76 27.09 -7.10
N ASN A 4 9.75 27.80 -8.24
CA ASN A 4 9.22 27.24 -9.49
C ASN A 4 10.00 26.01 -9.98
N HIS A 5 11.32 25.96 -9.78
CA HIS A 5 12.12 24.79 -10.20
C HIS A 5 11.82 23.54 -9.37
N LYS A 6 11.57 23.68 -8.07
CA LYS A 6 11.21 22.55 -7.20
C LYS A 6 9.84 21.95 -7.58
N PHE A 7 8.87 22.85 -7.85
CA PHE A 7 7.53 22.44 -8.26
C PHE A 7 7.56 21.75 -9.64
N ILE A 8 8.26 22.32 -10.62
CA ILE A 8 8.44 21.72 -11.95
C ILE A 8 9.11 20.34 -11.86
N ALA A 9 10.16 20.22 -11.04
CA ALA A 9 10.84 18.94 -10.82
C ALA A 9 9.90 17.91 -10.20
N PHE A 10 9.15 18.27 -9.15
CA PHE A 10 8.15 17.40 -8.53
C PHE A 10 7.11 16.95 -9.54
N GLU A 11 6.49 17.88 -10.25
CA GLU A 11 5.47 17.59 -11.27
C GLU A 11 6.02 16.65 -12.36
N THR A 12 7.24 16.92 -12.82
CA THR A 12 7.91 16.07 -13.83
C THR A 12 8.09 14.64 -13.36
N ILE A 13 8.54 14.43 -12.12
CA ILE A 13 8.70 13.09 -11.55
C ILE A 13 7.33 12.41 -11.43
N VAL A 14 6.32 13.09 -10.89
CA VAL A 14 4.97 12.54 -10.73
C VAL A 14 4.36 12.15 -12.08
N ILE A 15 4.42 13.06 -13.07
CA ILE A 15 3.89 12.77 -14.42
C ILE A 15 4.62 11.57 -15.04
N ARG A 16 5.94 11.48 -14.89
CA ARG A 16 6.71 10.33 -15.38
C ARG A 16 6.27 9.03 -14.72
N GLU A 17 6.10 9.02 -13.39
CA GLU A 17 5.66 7.85 -12.64
C GLU A 17 4.24 7.42 -13.04
N VAL A 18 3.31 8.36 -13.16
CA VAL A 18 1.94 8.06 -13.59
C VAL A 18 1.91 7.54 -15.03
N ARG A 19 2.62 8.18 -15.96
CA ARG A 19 2.71 7.73 -17.36
C ARG A 19 3.35 6.35 -17.46
N ARG A 20 4.32 6.02 -16.61
CA ARG A 20 4.99 4.73 -16.60
C ARG A 20 4.01 3.58 -16.38
N PHE A 21 3.27 3.59 -15.27
CA PHE A 21 2.33 2.49 -14.99
C PHE A 21 1.08 2.53 -15.89
N SER A 22 0.64 3.72 -16.31
CA SER A 22 -0.51 3.86 -17.23
C SER A 22 -0.18 3.33 -18.63
N ARG A 23 1.06 3.50 -19.10
CA ARG A 23 1.49 2.98 -20.41
C ARG A 23 1.42 1.46 -20.48
N ILE A 24 1.65 0.78 -19.36
CA ILE A 24 1.64 -0.68 -19.25
C ILE A 24 0.46 -1.17 -18.40
N TRP A 25 -0.71 -0.48 -18.50
CA TRP A 25 -1.88 -0.73 -17.65
C TRP A 25 -2.34 -2.19 -17.65
N LEU A 26 -2.22 -2.90 -18.79
CA LEU A 26 -2.54 -4.33 -18.88
C LEU A 26 -1.68 -5.18 -17.92
N GLN A 27 -0.43 -4.79 -17.68
CA GLN A 27 0.47 -5.53 -16.79
C GLN A 27 0.39 -5.03 -15.33
N THR A 28 -0.04 -3.79 -15.12
CA THR A 28 -0.02 -3.15 -13.80
C THR A 28 -1.35 -3.15 -13.07
N LEU A 29 -2.47 -3.04 -13.80
CA LEU A 29 -3.81 -2.91 -13.23
C LEU A 29 -4.65 -4.18 -13.40
N VAL A 30 -4.50 -4.89 -14.51
CA VAL A 30 -5.32 -6.07 -14.80
C VAL A 30 -5.02 -7.28 -13.91
N PRO A 31 -3.75 -7.69 -13.68
CA PRO A 31 -3.47 -8.84 -12.82
C PRO A 31 -4.00 -8.70 -11.39
N PRO A 32 -3.81 -7.57 -10.68
CA PRO A 32 -4.42 -7.37 -9.36
C PRO A 32 -5.95 -7.47 -9.39
N ALA A 33 -6.60 -6.89 -10.42
CA ALA A 33 -8.04 -6.95 -10.58
C ALA A 33 -8.53 -8.40 -10.76
N ILE A 34 -7.87 -9.20 -11.61
CA ILE A 34 -8.21 -10.62 -11.81
C ILE A 34 -8.01 -11.40 -10.50
N THR A 35 -6.87 -11.21 -9.83
CA THR A 35 -6.56 -11.95 -8.58
C THR A 35 -7.59 -11.65 -7.50
N ILE A 36 -7.93 -10.38 -7.29
CA ILE A 36 -8.94 -10.01 -6.28
C ILE A 36 -10.34 -10.44 -6.73
N GLY A 37 -10.66 -10.35 -8.02
CA GLY A 37 -11.91 -10.88 -8.56
C GLY A 37 -12.08 -12.38 -8.29
N LEU A 38 -11.01 -13.17 -8.44
CA LEU A 38 -11.01 -14.59 -8.07
C LEU A 38 -11.20 -14.78 -6.57
N TYR A 39 -10.60 -13.93 -5.72
CA TYR A 39 -10.87 -13.98 -4.30
C TYR A 39 -12.35 -13.71 -3.98
N PHE A 40 -12.98 -12.75 -4.64
CA PHE A 40 -14.41 -12.50 -4.47
C PHE A 40 -15.26 -13.72 -4.85
N VAL A 41 -14.96 -14.38 -5.96
CA VAL A 41 -15.67 -15.59 -6.38
C VAL A 41 -15.46 -16.74 -5.39
N ILE A 42 -14.21 -17.00 -5.00
CA ILE A 42 -13.87 -18.14 -4.12
C ILE A 42 -14.43 -17.88 -2.70
N PHE A 43 -14.08 -16.75 -2.10
CA PHE A 43 -14.46 -16.45 -0.72
C PHE A 43 -15.93 -16.06 -0.59
N GLY A 44 -16.51 -15.41 -1.59
CA GLY A 44 -17.93 -15.05 -1.59
C GLY A 44 -18.84 -16.28 -1.76
N ASN A 45 -18.61 -17.06 -2.80
CA ASN A 45 -19.53 -18.15 -3.15
C ASN A 45 -19.21 -19.49 -2.45
N LEU A 46 -17.91 -19.87 -2.37
CA LEU A 46 -17.55 -21.19 -1.86
C LEU A 46 -17.39 -21.19 -0.34
N VAL A 47 -16.66 -20.20 0.18
CA VAL A 47 -16.31 -20.13 1.61
C VAL A 47 -17.41 -19.37 2.38
N GLY A 48 -17.91 -18.26 1.84
CA GLY A 48 -18.92 -17.43 2.49
C GLY A 48 -20.22 -18.18 2.81
N ARG A 49 -20.66 -19.06 1.91
CA ARG A 49 -21.84 -19.92 2.16
C ARG A 49 -21.66 -20.92 3.32
N ARG A 50 -20.42 -21.26 3.66
CA ARG A 50 -20.12 -22.21 4.76
C ARG A 50 -19.89 -21.51 6.09
N ILE A 51 -19.28 -20.31 6.06
CA ILE A 51 -18.99 -19.52 7.27
C ILE A 51 -20.25 -18.78 7.73
N GLY A 52 -21.09 -18.32 6.78
CA GLY A 52 -22.27 -17.52 7.09
C GLY A 52 -21.94 -16.09 7.49
N GLU A 53 -22.31 -15.71 8.71
CA GLU A 53 -22.13 -14.35 9.25
C GLU A 53 -20.86 -14.25 10.10
N MET A 54 -20.15 -13.12 9.98
CA MET A 54 -19.06 -12.71 10.86
C MET A 54 -19.51 -11.50 11.69
N GLY A 55 -19.88 -11.75 12.95
CA GLY A 55 -20.48 -10.72 13.80
C GLY A 55 -21.86 -10.31 13.26
N TRP A 56 -21.99 -9.04 12.85
CA TRP A 56 -23.22 -8.46 12.32
C TRP A 56 -23.26 -8.38 10.78
N PHE A 57 -22.21 -8.87 10.11
CA PHE A 57 -22.05 -8.75 8.65
C PHE A 57 -21.96 -10.10 7.97
N GLN A 58 -22.41 -10.15 6.73
CA GLN A 58 -22.12 -11.31 5.89
C GLN A 58 -20.61 -11.44 5.70
N TYR A 59 -20.10 -12.65 5.60
CA TYR A 59 -18.67 -12.91 5.43
C TYR A 59 -18.06 -12.12 4.28
N MET A 60 -18.79 -11.97 3.17
CA MET A 60 -18.34 -11.22 2.00
C MET A 60 -18.16 -9.72 2.31
N GLU A 61 -19.12 -9.11 2.99
CA GLU A 61 -19.03 -7.69 3.40
C GLU A 61 -17.83 -7.46 4.31
N PHE A 62 -17.53 -8.42 5.19
CA PHE A 62 -16.41 -8.34 6.12
C PHE A 62 -15.04 -8.38 5.42
N ILE A 63 -14.86 -9.23 4.39
CA ILE A 63 -13.55 -9.40 3.73
C ILE A 63 -13.26 -8.35 2.66
N VAL A 64 -14.28 -7.77 2.03
CA VAL A 64 -14.12 -6.78 0.95
C VAL A 64 -13.18 -5.63 1.34
N PRO A 65 -13.36 -4.95 2.49
CA PRO A 65 -12.43 -3.90 2.90
C PRO A 65 -10.99 -4.39 3.02
N GLY A 66 -10.79 -5.59 3.54
CA GLY A 66 -9.46 -6.21 3.64
C GLY A 66 -8.81 -6.44 2.29
N LEU A 67 -9.56 -6.94 1.31
CA LEU A 67 -9.09 -7.19 -0.05
C LEU A 67 -8.77 -5.90 -0.81
N ILE A 68 -9.56 -4.84 -0.62
CA ILE A 68 -9.26 -3.51 -1.17
C ILE A 68 -7.93 -3.01 -0.60
N MET A 69 -7.76 -3.08 0.72
CA MET A 69 -6.52 -2.66 1.38
C MET A 69 -5.31 -3.49 0.95
N MET A 70 -5.46 -4.80 0.82
CA MET A 70 -4.42 -5.67 0.26
C MET A 70 -3.97 -5.20 -1.12
N ALA A 71 -4.92 -4.86 -2.01
CA ALA A 71 -4.61 -4.35 -3.34
C ALA A 71 -3.86 -3.01 -3.30
N VAL A 72 -4.30 -2.08 -2.45
CA VAL A 72 -3.64 -0.76 -2.25
C VAL A 72 -2.20 -0.95 -1.75
N ILE A 73 -2.01 -1.76 -0.70
CA ILE A 73 -0.71 -2.06 -0.08
C ILE A 73 0.27 -2.59 -1.13
N GLN A 74 -0.10 -3.69 -1.80
CA GLN A 74 0.77 -4.36 -2.75
C GLN A 74 1.14 -3.46 -3.94
N ASN A 75 0.18 -2.69 -4.46
CA ASN A 75 0.42 -1.88 -5.65
C ASN A 75 1.15 -0.57 -5.36
N SER A 76 0.91 0.07 -4.20
CA SER A 76 1.70 1.22 -3.78
C SER A 76 3.16 0.85 -3.57
N TYR A 77 3.42 -0.26 -2.87
CA TYR A 77 4.76 -0.80 -2.65
C TYR A 77 5.45 -1.17 -3.96
N SER A 78 4.82 -2.01 -4.79
CA SER A 78 5.41 -2.53 -6.02
C SER A 78 5.72 -1.43 -7.04
N ASN A 79 4.93 -0.35 -7.08
CA ASN A 79 5.20 0.77 -7.96
C ASN A 79 6.54 1.42 -7.65
N VAL A 80 6.75 1.76 -6.38
CA VAL A 80 7.95 2.50 -5.97
C VAL A 80 9.18 1.62 -6.05
N VAL A 81 9.08 0.37 -5.55
CA VAL A 81 10.24 -0.54 -5.59
C VAL A 81 10.72 -0.80 -7.01
N SER A 82 9.80 -1.08 -7.94
CA SER A 82 10.17 -1.34 -9.33
C SER A 82 10.68 -0.09 -10.04
N SER A 83 10.09 1.09 -9.76
CA SER A 83 10.51 2.32 -10.39
C SER A 83 11.88 2.78 -9.93
N PHE A 84 12.06 2.93 -8.63
CA PHE A 84 13.33 3.44 -8.09
C PHE A 84 14.49 2.47 -8.36
N PHE A 85 14.25 1.16 -8.21
CA PHE A 85 15.27 0.15 -8.55
C PHE A 85 15.65 0.20 -10.04
N SER A 86 14.69 0.37 -10.96
CA SER A 86 15.00 0.52 -12.38
C SER A 86 15.89 1.73 -12.65
N HIS A 87 15.69 2.85 -11.95
CA HIS A 87 16.57 4.02 -12.03
C HIS A 87 17.96 3.74 -11.45
N LYS A 88 18.03 3.02 -10.31
CA LYS A 88 19.30 2.58 -9.71
C LYS A 88 20.07 1.68 -10.70
N PHE A 89 19.41 0.68 -11.23
CA PHE A 89 20.00 -0.29 -12.17
C PHE A 89 20.54 0.38 -13.44
N GLN A 90 19.82 1.38 -13.96
CA GLN A 90 20.26 2.16 -15.14
C GLN A 90 21.26 3.28 -14.80
N ARG A 91 21.69 3.41 -13.54
CA ARG A 91 22.55 4.49 -13.02
C ARG A 91 22.00 5.91 -13.20
N SER A 92 20.75 6.07 -13.59
CA SER A 92 20.08 7.37 -13.74
C SER A 92 19.73 8.03 -12.40
N VAL A 93 19.79 7.29 -11.28
CA VAL A 93 19.65 7.85 -9.94
C VAL A 93 20.79 8.81 -9.59
N GLU A 94 22.01 8.54 -10.07
CA GLU A 94 23.17 9.41 -9.84
C GLU A 94 22.94 10.81 -10.42
N GLU A 95 22.35 10.88 -11.63
CA GLU A 95 21.98 12.15 -12.27
C GLU A 95 20.94 12.92 -11.45
N LEU A 96 19.96 12.20 -10.88
CA LEU A 96 18.95 12.81 -10.00
C LEU A 96 19.57 13.35 -8.70
N LEU A 97 20.55 12.66 -8.13
CA LEU A 97 21.21 13.07 -6.88
C LEU A 97 22.20 14.22 -7.06
N VAL A 98 22.81 14.36 -8.23
CA VAL A 98 23.72 15.47 -8.58
C VAL A 98 22.92 16.71 -9.02
N SER A 99 21.66 16.54 -9.41
CA SER A 99 20.81 17.67 -9.79
C SER A 99 20.52 18.60 -8.59
N PRO A 100 20.26 19.90 -8.82
CA PRO A 100 19.97 20.84 -7.75
C PRO A 100 18.57 20.66 -7.13
N ILE A 101 18.02 19.44 -7.22
CA ILE A 101 16.69 19.08 -6.68
C ILE A 101 16.85 18.56 -5.24
N PRO A 102 16.12 19.10 -4.26
CA PRO A 102 16.18 18.62 -2.89
C PRO A 102 15.70 17.15 -2.79
N ASN A 103 16.35 16.35 -1.96
CA ASN A 103 16.04 14.92 -1.76
C ASN A 103 14.55 14.65 -1.41
N TYR A 104 13.92 15.55 -0.65
CA TYR A 104 12.50 15.41 -0.32
C TYR A 104 11.58 15.52 -1.54
N VAL A 105 11.96 16.33 -2.54
CA VAL A 105 11.19 16.47 -3.80
C VAL A 105 11.26 15.16 -4.59
N ILE A 106 12.45 14.57 -4.67
CA ILE A 106 12.66 13.27 -5.34
C ILE A 106 11.81 12.20 -4.65
N LEU A 107 11.96 12.06 -3.32
CA LEU A 107 11.21 11.09 -2.53
C LEU A 107 9.69 11.24 -2.69
N LEU A 108 9.17 12.46 -2.53
CA LEU A 108 7.74 12.74 -2.67
C LEU A 108 7.22 12.43 -4.07
N GLY A 109 8.00 12.70 -5.11
CA GLY A 109 7.62 12.35 -6.49
C GLY A 109 7.40 10.85 -6.68
N PHE A 110 8.29 10.00 -6.17
CA PHE A 110 8.13 8.54 -6.20
C PHE A 110 6.97 8.07 -5.31
N VAL A 111 6.84 8.63 -4.11
CA VAL A 111 5.74 8.30 -3.18
C VAL A 111 4.38 8.60 -3.81
N VAL A 112 4.20 9.79 -4.39
CA VAL A 112 2.95 10.15 -5.08
C VAL A 112 2.67 9.25 -6.28
N GLY A 113 3.71 8.84 -7.02
CA GLY A 113 3.59 7.84 -8.09
C GLY A 113 3.10 6.47 -7.56
N GLY A 114 3.63 6.02 -6.42
CA GLY A 114 3.17 4.81 -5.73
C GLY A 114 1.73 4.90 -5.24
N MET A 115 1.39 6.03 -4.61
CA MET A 115 0.01 6.33 -4.20
C MET A 115 -0.95 6.30 -5.39
N ALA A 116 -0.60 6.97 -6.49
CA ALA A 116 -1.45 7.04 -7.67
C ALA A 116 -1.80 5.64 -8.22
N ARG A 117 -0.81 4.73 -8.31
CA ARG A 117 -1.06 3.34 -8.74
C ARG A 117 -1.86 2.56 -7.70
N GLY A 118 -1.50 2.66 -6.41
CA GLY A 118 -2.23 1.98 -5.34
C GLY A 118 -3.70 2.39 -5.28
N LEU A 119 -3.98 3.70 -5.40
CA LEU A 119 -5.32 4.26 -5.42
C LEU A 119 -6.10 3.85 -6.69
N ALA A 120 -5.43 3.83 -7.85
CA ALA A 120 -6.07 3.39 -9.11
C ALA A 120 -6.52 1.93 -9.01
N VAL A 121 -5.65 1.03 -8.52
CA VAL A 121 -6.01 -0.39 -8.31
C VAL A 121 -7.06 -0.52 -7.21
N GLY A 122 -6.93 0.21 -6.10
CA GLY A 122 -7.94 0.25 -5.04
C GLY A 122 -9.33 0.66 -5.56
N ALA A 123 -9.40 1.69 -6.42
CA ALA A 123 -10.65 2.12 -7.05
C ALA A 123 -11.24 1.04 -7.98
N ILE A 124 -10.41 0.36 -8.78
CA ILE A 124 -10.85 -0.74 -9.63
C ILE A 124 -11.42 -1.88 -8.78
N VAL A 125 -10.70 -2.30 -7.74
CA VAL A 125 -11.14 -3.36 -6.83
C VAL A 125 -12.42 -2.98 -6.08
N THR A 126 -12.53 -1.73 -5.62
CA THR A 126 -13.75 -1.21 -4.99
C THR A 126 -14.94 -1.26 -5.97
N THR A 127 -14.74 -0.82 -7.22
CA THR A 127 -15.79 -0.91 -8.24
C THR A 127 -16.22 -2.35 -8.51
N MET A 128 -15.26 -3.28 -8.57
CA MET A 128 -15.57 -4.70 -8.72
C MET A 128 -16.30 -5.27 -7.51
N SER A 129 -15.97 -4.85 -6.30
CA SER A 129 -16.61 -5.36 -5.08
C SER A 129 -18.10 -5.02 -4.98
N LEU A 130 -18.56 -3.94 -5.62
CA LEU A 130 -19.97 -3.56 -5.67
C LEU A 130 -20.87 -4.61 -6.39
N PHE A 131 -20.27 -5.49 -7.19
CA PHE A 131 -21.00 -6.61 -7.80
C PHE A 131 -21.15 -7.83 -6.86
N PHE A 132 -20.45 -7.84 -5.74
CA PHE A 132 -20.39 -8.98 -4.82
C PHE A 132 -20.89 -8.69 -3.41
N ALA A 133 -20.91 -7.42 -3.00
CA ALA A 133 -21.31 -7.00 -1.67
C ALA A 133 -21.96 -5.61 -1.71
N ASP A 134 -22.98 -5.42 -0.86
CA ASP A 134 -23.61 -4.13 -0.65
C ASP A 134 -22.78 -3.31 0.34
N LEU A 135 -21.91 -2.45 -0.19
CA LEU A 135 -21.05 -1.61 0.62
C LEU A 135 -21.75 -0.31 1.00
N SER A 136 -21.93 -0.09 2.29
CA SER A 136 -22.39 1.19 2.84
C SER A 136 -21.20 1.90 3.49
N ILE A 137 -20.80 3.06 2.97
CA ILE A 137 -19.68 3.81 3.57
C ILE A 137 -20.17 4.52 4.83
N HIS A 138 -19.72 4.03 5.99
CA HIS A 138 -20.04 4.61 7.30
C HIS A 138 -19.39 5.98 7.51
N SER A 139 -18.10 6.12 7.13
CA SER A 139 -17.36 7.38 7.29
C SER A 139 -16.39 7.61 6.11
N PHE A 140 -16.80 8.47 5.19
CA PHE A 140 -16.01 8.82 4.01
C PHE A 140 -14.65 9.45 4.34
N PRO A 141 -14.54 10.40 5.31
CA PRO A 141 -13.25 11.00 5.67
C PRO A 141 -12.24 9.97 6.21
N ILE A 142 -12.69 9.05 7.06
CA ILE A 142 -11.83 8.00 7.63
C ILE A 142 -11.35 7.06 6.53
N THR A 143 -12.26 6.62 5.66
CA THR A 143 -11.94 5.75 4.53
C THR A 143 -10.85 6.34 3.65
N ILE A 144 -10.98 7.61 3.24
CA ILE A 144 -9.99 8.29 2.40
C ILE A 144 -8.67 8.47 3.15
N ALA A 145 -8.72 8.96 4.40
CA ALA A 145 -7.51 9.21 5.18
C ALA A 145 -6.66 7.94 5.36
N VAL A 146 -7.30 6.81 5.69
CA VAL A 146 -6.60 5.53 5.87
C VAL A 146 -5.97 5.04 4.58
N VAL A 147 -6.69 5.08 3.46
CA VAL A 147 -6.15 4.64 2.16
C VAL A 147 -4.96 5.48 1.74
N LEU A 148 -5.03 6.81 1.92
CA LEU A 148 -3.92 7.71 1.63
C LEU A 148 -2.72 7.42 2.53
N MET A 149 -2.91 7.32 3.85
CA MET A 149 -1.81 7.04 4.79
C MET A 149 -1.18 5.67 4.52
N THR A 150 -1.99 4.64 4.26
CA THR A 150 -1.50 3.30 3.92
C THR A 150 -0.67 3.33 2.63
N SER A 151 -1.14 4.00 1.60
CA SER A 151 -0.40 4.10 0.33
C SER A 151 0.93 4.85 0.50
N VAL A 152 0.99 5.87 1.38
CA VAL A 152 2.24 6.56 1.75
C VAL A 152 3.20 5.61 2.47
N VAL A 153 2.74 4.89 3.51
CA VAL A 153 3.57 3.94 4.27
C VAL A 153 4.22 2.93 3.34
N PHE A 154 3.44 2.29 2.48
CA PHE A 154 3.96 1.23 1.62
C PHE A 154 4.75 1.75 0.42
N SER A 155 4.51 2.98 -0.04
CA SER A 155 5.39 3.65 -0.99
C SER A 155 6.76 3.94 -0.39
N LEU A 156 6.82 4.43 0.86
CA LEU A 156 8.08 4.66 1.58
C LEU A 156 8.81 3.34 1.87
N ALA A 157 8.11 2.30 2.29
CA ALA A 157 8.68 0.98 2.51
C ALA A 157 9.24 0.37 1.21
N GLY A 158 8.52 0.52 0.09
CA GLY A 158 9.01 0.12 -1.23
C GLY A 158 10.25 0.88 -1.66
N PHE A 159 10.34 2.18 -1.33
CA PHE A 159 11.52 2.99 -1.60
C PHE A 159 12.75 2.45 -0.85
N ILE A 160 12.62 2.14 0.44
CA ILE A 160 13.70 1.56 1.24
C ILE A 160 14.17 0.24 0.66
N ASN A 161 13.24 -0.66 0.30
CA ASN A 161 13.61 -1.92 -0.36
C ASN A 161 14.40 -1.68 -1.65
N ALA A 162 13.96 -0.76 -2.50
CA ALA A 162 14.64 -0.45 -3.75
C ALA A 162 16.07 0.10 -3.55
N VAL A 163 16.31 0.84 -2.46
CA VAL A 163 17.65 1.34 -2.11
C VAL A 163 18.61 0.20 -1.80
N PHE A 164 18.15 -0.82 -1.04
CA PHE A 164 18.99 -1.93 -0.61
C PHE A 164 19.06 -3.10 -1.61
N ALA A 165 18.17 -3.15 -2.59
CA ALA A 165 18.17 -4.20 -3.59
C ALA A 165 19.33 -4.03 -4.58
N ASP A 166 20.01 -5.12 -4.92
CA ASP A 166 21.09 -5.16 -5.89
C ASP A 166 20.70 -5.87 -7.20
N SER A 167 19.65 -6.66 -7.16
CA SER A 167 19.10 -7.40 -8.30
C SER A 167 17.58 -7.27 -8.43
N PHE A 168 17.05 -7.64 -9.62
CA PHE A 168 15.58 -7.73 -9.81
C PHE A 168 14.94 -8.82 -8.97
N ASP A 169 15.69 -9.83 -8.55
CA ASP A 169 15.21 -10.88 -7.65
C ASP A 169 15.05 -10.33 -6.23
N ASP A 170 15.99 -9.49 -5.77
CA ASP A 170 15.97 -8.92 -4.42
C ASP A 170 14.73 -8.06 -4.18
N ILE A 171 14.26 -7.31 -5.18
CA ILE A 171 13.04 -6.50 -5.02
C ILE A 171 11.77 -7.33 -4.82
N SER A 172 11.80 -8.62 -5.13
CA SER A 172 10.67 -9.54 -4.96
C SER A 172 10.71 -10.33 -3.64
N ILE A 173 11.87 -10.39 -2.97
CA ILE A 173 12.02 -11.12 -1.70
C ILE A 173 11.14 -10.54 -0.60
N ILE A 174 11.23 -9.24 -0.36
CA ILE A 174 10.45 -8.60 0.72
C ILE A 174 8.94 -8.69 0.47
N PRO A 175 8.39 -8.39 -0.73
CA PRO A 175 6.97 -8.59 -0.99
C PRO A 175 6.50 -10.03 -0.74
N THR A 176 7.29 -11.01 -1.16
CA THR A 176 6.89 -12.42 -1.08
C THR A 176 6.99 -12.97 0.34
N PHE A 177 8.12 -12.76 1.01
CA PHE A 177 8.42 -13.42 2.29
C PHE A 177 8.05 -12.59 3.52
N VAL A 178 7.91 -11.28 3.39
CA VAL A 178 7.58 -10.39 4.50
C VAL A 178 6.19 -9.77 4.32
N LEU A 179 5.96 -9.08 3.21
CA LEU A 179 4.73 -8.31 3.01
C LEU A 179 3.50 -9.24 2.90
N THR A 180 3.59 -10.33 2.13
CA THR A 180 2.47 -11.27 1.97
C THR A 180 2.05 -11.93 3.29
N PRO A 181 2.95 -12.49 4.12
CA PRO A 181 2.57 -12.99 5.44
C PRO A 181 1.98 -11.92 6.35
N LEU A 182 2.54 -10.70 6.37
CA LEU A 182 2.00 -9.60 7.16
C LEU A 182 0.59 -9.19 6.70
N ILE A 183 0.30 -9.19 5.40
CA ILE A 183 -1.04 -8.92 4.88
C ILE A 183 -2.03 -9.98 5.37
N TYR A 184 -1.68 -11.26 5.30
CA TYR A 184 -2.55 -12.32 5.77
C TYR A 184 -2.79 -12.25 7.28
N LEU A 185 -1.75 -11.98 8.07
CA LEU A 185 -1.86 -11.77 9.51
C LEU A 185 -2.48 -10.40 9.88
N GLY A 186 -2.68 -9.53 8.91
CA GLY A 186 -3.31 -8.22 9.09
C GLY A 186 -4.84 -8.24 9.24
N GLY A 187 -5.46 -9.42 9.34
CA GLY A 187 -6.93 -9.53 9.52
C GLY A 187 -7.73 -9.25 8.25
N VAL A 188 -7.15 -9.49 7.07
CA VAL A 188 -7.85 -9.31 5.79
C VAL A 188 -9.03 -10.27 5.65
N PHE A 189 -8.86 -11.53 6.03
CA PHE A 189 -9.83 -12.62 5.82
C PHE A 189 -10.58 -13.05 7.07
N TYR A 190 -10.22 -12.54 8.25
CA TYR A 190 -10.78 -12.94 9.55
C TYR A 190 -10.69 -11.81 10.57
N SER A 191 -11.51 -11.87 11.62
CA SER A 191 -11.34 -11.01 12.80
C SER A 191 -10.24 -11.58 13.70
N ILE A 192 -9.44 -10.70 14.32
CA ILE A 192 -8.37 -11.09 15.24
C ILE A 192 -8.88 -11.94 16.40
N GLN A 193 -10.14 -11.74 16.81
CA GLN A 193 -10.76 -12.48 17.90
C GLN A 193 -10.92 -13.98 17.62
N MET A 194 -10.86 -14.40 16.35
CA MET A 194 -10.93 -15.80 15.94
C MET A 194 -9.60 -16.54 16.06
N LEU A 195 -8.50 -15.81 16.29
CA LEU A 195 -7.17 -16.40 16.41
C LEU A 195 -6.91 -16.90 17.83
N PRO A 196 -6.05 -17.95 18.00
CA PRO A 196 -5.48 -18.29 19.30
C PRO A 196 -4.72 -17.11 19.92
N PRO A 197 -4.63 -17.00 21.27
CA PRO A 197 -4.06 -15.84 21.95
C PRO A 197 -2.65 -15.45 21.49
N PHE A 198 -1.81 -16.42 21.19
CA PHE A 198 -0.47 -16.16 20.66
C PHE A 198 -0.50 -15.37 19.34
N TRP A 199 -1.34 -15.80 18.39
CA TRP A 199 -1.47 -15.14 17.09
C TRP A 199 -2.17 -13.78 17.17
N GLN A 200 -3.02 -13.58 18.16
CA GLN A 200 -3.61 -12.25 18.42
C GLN A 200 -2.51 -11.24 18.79
N VAL A 201 -1.56 -11.63 19.65
CA VAL A 201 -0.41 -10.78 20.01
C VAL A 201 0.47 -10.50 18.79
N VAL A 202 0.78 -11.53 17.99
CA VAL A 202 1.58 -11.36 16.77
C VAL A 202 0.89 -10.41 15.78
N SER A 203 -0.42 -10.57 15.56
CA SER A 203 -1.18 -9.70 14.68
C SER A 203 -1.27 -8.25 15.21
N SER A 204 -1.35 -8.05 16.52
CA SER A 204 -1.36 -6.70 17.11
C SER A 204 -0.04 -5.94 16.96
N LEU A 205 1.08 -6.63 16.72
CA LEU A 205 2.36 -5.99 16.39
C LEU A 205 2.46 -5.61 14.90
N ASN A 206 1.53 -6.08 14.09
CA ASN A 206 1.51 -5.85 12.65
C ASN A 206 0.84 -4.51 12.30
N PRO A 207 1.53 -3.54 11.66
CA PRO A 207 0.92 -2.27 11.29
C PRO A 207 -0.24 -2.42 10.29
N ILE A 208 -0.24 -3.46 9.44
CA ILE A 208 -1.29 -3.72 8.46
C ILE A 208 -2.62 -4.02 9.15
N PHE A 209 -2.59 -4.66 10.32
CA PHE A 209 -3.77 -4.93 11.12
C PHE A 209 -4.54 -3.64 11.46
N TYR A 210 -3.84 -2.59 11.86
CA TYR A 210 -4.44 -1.29 12.17
C TYR A 210 -5.04 -0.63 10.93
N MET A 211 -4.34 -0.72 9.80
CA MET A 211 -4.79 -0.14 8.52
C MET A 211 -6.07 -0.82 8.01
N VAL A 212 -6.08 -2.16 8.00
CA VAL A 212 -7.23 -2.95 7.54
C VAL A 212 -8.45 -2.72 8.43
N ASN A 213 -8.27 -2.74 9.77
CA ASN A 213 -9.37 -2.52 10.71
C ASN A 213 -9.94 -1.11 10.64
N THR A 214 -9.09 -0.08 10.53
CA THR A 214 -9.56 1.30 10.41
C THR A 214 -10.28 1.53 9.09
N PHE A 215 -9.82 0.92 8.01
CA PHE A 215 -10.51 0.98 6.73
C PHE A 215 -11.85 0.24 6.79
N ARG A 216 -11.90 -0.92 7.43
CA ARG A 216 -13.14 -1.65 7.69
C ARG A 216 -14.13 -0.81 8.51
N TYR A 217 -13.65 -0.11 9.53
CA TYR A 217 -14.49 0.84 10.26
C TYR A 217 -15.04 1.95 9.35
N GLY A 218 -14.22 2.50 8.47
CA GLY A 218 -14.64 3.53 7.53
C GLY A 218 -15.78 3.08 6.60
N ILE A 219 -15.81 1.79 6.24
CA ILE A 219 -16.84 1.21 5.36
C ILE A 219 -18.00 0.64 6.18
N LEU A 220 -17.75 -0.23 7.15
CA LEU A 220 -18.79 -1.00 7.86
C LEU A 220 -19.21 -0.40 9.20
N GLY A 221 -18.48 0.58 9.73
CA GLY A 221 -18.72 1.11 11.08
C GLY A 221 -18.26 0.18 12.21
N SER A 222 -17.61 -0.95 11.92
CA SER A 222 -17.11 -1.92 12.89
C SER A 222 -15.59 -2.07 12.81
N SER A 223 -14.96 -2.09 13.99
CA SER A 223 -13.52 -2.29 14.12
C SER A 223 -13.20 -3.08 15.39
N ASP A 224 -12.17 -3.92 15.32
CA ASP A 224 -11.64 -4.64 16.50
C ASP A 224 -10.76 -3.73 17.38
N ILE A 225 -10.44 -2.50 16.92
CA ILE A 225 -9.51 -1.57 17.56
C ILE A 225 -10.05 -0.14 17.57
N ASP A 226 -9.50 0.69 18.46
CA ASP A 226 -9.76 2.13 18.47
C ASP A 226 -9.10 2.81 17.27
N VAL A 227 -9.89 3.54 16.49
CA VAL A 227 -9.50 4.24 15.27
C VAL A 227 -8.44 5.32 15.53
N TYR A 228 -8.52 6.00 16.67
CA TYR A 228 -7.57 7.05 17.03
C TYR A 228 -6.15 6.49 17.21
N TRP A 229 -6.00 5.38 17.93
CA TRP A 229 -4.72 4.70 18.10
C TRP A 229 -4.16 4.20 16.77
N ALA A 230 -5.02 3.71 15.89
CA ALA A 230 -4.58 3.26 14.56
C ALA A 230 -4.00 4.41 13.73
N PHE A 231 -4.64 5.58 13.72
CA PHE A 231 -4.10 6.76 13.03
C PHE A 231 -2.76 7.21 13.61
N MET A 232 -2.62 7.18 14.94
CA MET A 232 -1.37 7.53 15.61
C MET A 232 -0.24 6.58 15.21
N ILE A 233 -0.50 5.27 15.21
CA ILE A 233 0.48 4.25 14.80
C ILE A 233 0.87 4.46 13.34
N MET A 234 -0.08 4.65 12.42
CA MET A 234 0.21 4.94 11.02
C MET A 234 1.05 6.21 10.85
N GLY A 235 0.74 7.27 11.61
CA GLY A 235 1.50 8.52 11.60
C GLY A 235 2.95 8.32 12.04
N VAL A 236 3.18 7.55 13.10
CA VAL A 236 4.53 7.19 13.56
C VAL A 236 5.29 6.39 12.50
N PHE A 237 4.66 5.40 11.86
CA PHE A 237 5.27 4.66 10.76
C PHE A 237 5.66 5.56 9.58
N ILE A 238 4.78 6.46 9.15
CA ILE A 238 5.08 7.43 8.09
C ILE A 238 6.31 8.26 8.48
N LEU A 239 6.34 8.80 9.69
CA LEU A 239 7.43 9.65 10.15
C LEU A 239 8.77 8.89 10.18
N VAL A 240 8.79 7.70 10.76
CA VAL A 240 9.99 6.85 10.85
C VAL A 240 10.50 6.49 9.46
N LEU A 241 9.63 6.01 8.58
CA LEU A 241 10.01 5.63 7.22
C LEU A 241 10.46 6.84 6.39
N TYR A 242 9.78 7.98 6.52
CA TYR A 242 10.16 9.22 5.83
C TYR A 242 11.56 9.70 6.26
N ILE A 243 11.83 9.73 7.57
CA ILE A 243 13.15 10.12 8.09
C ILE A 243 14.21 9.14 7.59
N SER A 244 13.93 7.83 7.61
CA SER A 244 14.84 6.80 7.11
C SER A 244 15.15 6.98 5.61
N CYS A 245 14.13 7.23 4.77
CA CYS A 245 14.31 7.47 3.35
C CYS A 245 15.17 8.72 3.07
N ILE A 246 14.91 9.83 3.79
CA ILE A 246 15.69 11.06 3.64
C ILE A 246 17.14 10.86 4.10
N TRP A 247 17.34 10.11 5.18
CA TRP A 247 18.67 9.77 5.68
C TRP A 247 19.47 8.95 4.64
N LEU A 248 18.84 7.92 4.04
CA LEU A 248 19.44 7.09 2.99
C LEU A 248 19.82 7.94 1.76
N LEU A 249 18.93 8.82 1.30
CA LEU A 249 19.21 9.69 0.17
C LEU A 249 20.34 10.69 0.44
N ARG A 250 20.47 11.19 1.68
CA ARG A 250 21.53 12.14 2.05
C ARG A 250 22.91 11.48 2.10
N HIS A 251 22.99 10.25 2.62
CA HIS A 251 24.26 9.55 2.78
C HIS A 251 24.65 8.73 1.55
N GLY A 252 23.72 8.53 0.60
CA GLY A 252 23.96 7.72 -0.59
C GLY A 252 24.17 6.23 -0.29
N THR A 253 23.83 5.78 0.92
CA THR A 253 24.02 4.39 1.36
C THR A 253 23.12 3.47 0.51
N GLY A 254 23.73 2.44 -0.11
CA GLY A 254 23.03 1.50 -0.98
C GLY A 254 22.66 2.05 -2.36
N ILE A 255 23.03 3.32 -2.67
CA ILE A 255 22.73 3.95 -3.96
C ILE A 255 24.03 4.15 -4.78
N ARG A 256 25.14 4.39 -4.08
CA ARG A 256 26.48 4.53 -4.68
C ARG A 256 27.24 3.22 -4.45
N ASN A 257 27.46 2.48 -5.50
CA ASN A 257 28.40 1.36 -5.56
C ASN A 257 29.69 1.81 -6.22
#